data_15c88573d55a8227aa3c8ad68be6528b
#
_entry.id   15c88573d55a8227aa3c8ad68be6528b
#
_cell.length_a   1.000
_cell.length_b   1.000
_cell.length_c   1.000
_cell.angle_alpha   90.00
_cell.angle_beta   90.00
_cell.angle_gamma   90.00
#
_symmetry.space_group_name_H-M   'P 1'
#
loop_
_entity.id
_entity.type
_entity.pdbx_description
1 polymer ?
#
loop_
_entity_poly.entity_id
_entity_poly.type
_entity_poly.pdbx_seq_one_letter_code
_entity_poly.pdbx_strand_id
1 'polypeptide(L)'
;YEGDPGNIFELDRDWVKDVAPVSEVAPDIEKIKASRKKPSNILFGDHVIEICQMADIVFMALHGDCGENGKVQAVFDLFGIKYTGTDSFSSALAMDKSITKQLFLQNGVPTPASHLLTGKDDPYKPEFPCVVKVSGGGSSVGVYIVKNEKEYADAVQDVFRYDAKVLVEQYIKGREFTDCVIEGKPYPVVEIEPVSGFYDYKNKYQAGSTIETCPAKISDELTKKIQDTALKAYQVLGIKTYARMDVLMNENGDVYCLEANT
;
A
#
# COMPACT_ATOMS: atom_id res chain seq x y z
N TYR A 1 -19.89 3.12 11.65
CA TYR A 1 -21.00 3.98 12.04
C TYR A 1 -21.61 3.49 13.36
N GLU A 2 -21.55 4.31 14.41
CA GLU A 2 -22.13 4.03 15.73
C GLU A 2 -23.31 4.99 16.02
N GLY A 3 -24.07 5.35 14.99
CA GLY A 3 -25.25 6.21 15.11
C GLY A 3 -26.44 5.53 15.82
N ASP A 4 -27.54 6.25 15.93
CA ASP A 4 -28.78 5.70 16.50
C ASP A 4 -29.24 4.49 15.68
N PRO A 5 -29.31 3.28 16.27
CA PRO A 5 -29.74 2.08 15.57
C PRO A 5 -31.22 2.14 15.11
N GLY A 6 -31.98 3.13 15.56
CA GLY A 6 -33.35 3.38 15.12
C GLY A 6 -33.48 4.27 13.90
N ASN A 7 -32.39 4.97 13.48
CA ASN A 7 -32.43 5.90 12.37
C ASN A 7 -31.15 5.84 11.53
N ILE A 8 -31.13 4.92 10.58
CA ILE A 8 -29.98 4.75 9.65
C ILE A 8 -29.82 5.91 8.64
N PHE A 9 -30.77 6.84 8.57
CA PHE A 9 -30.76 7.98 7.65
C PHE A 9 -30.18 9.25 8.28
N GLU A 10 -30.02 9.30 9.60
CA GLU A 10 -29.38 10.43 10.29
C GLU A 10 -27.94 10.09 10.70
N LEU A 11 -27.00 10.72 10.02
CA LEU A 11 -25.60 10.68 10.42
C LEU A 11 -25.38 11.74 11.50
N ASP A 12 -24.93 11.33 12.68
CA ASP A 12 -24.40 12.27 13.67
C ASP A 12 -23.16 12.95 13.09
N ARG A 13 -23.28 14.23 12.77
CA ARG A 13 -22.19 15.03 12.20
C ARG A 13 -21.21 15.54 13.25
N ASP A 14 -21.52 15.38 14.53
CA ASP A 14 -20.67 15.88 15.61
C ASP A 14 -19.36 15.08 15.75
N TRP A 15 -19.34 13.83 15.28
CA TRP A 15 -18.11 13.03 15.25
C TRP A 15 -16.97 13.67 14.44
N VAL A 16 -17.28 14.51 13.44
CA VAL A 16 -16.27 15.24 12.66
C VAL A 16 -15.44 16.18 13.53
N LYS A 17 -16.02 16.66 14.65
CA LYS A 17 -15.33 17.57 15.60
C LYS A 17 -14.24 16.83 16.40
N ASP A 18 -14.33 15.52 16.50
CA ASP A 18 -13.38 14.68 17.24
C ASP A 18 -12.24 14.15 16.36
N VAL A 19 -12.24 14.50 15.07
CA VAL A 19 -11.17 14.10 14.13
C VAL A 19 -9.89 14.83 14.48
N ALA A 20 -8.85 14.09 14.81
CA ALA A 20 -7.52 14.63 15.06
C ALA A 20 -6.67 14.66 13.77
N PRO A 21 -5.71 15.60 13.64
CA PRO A 21 -4.71 15.53 12.57
C PRO A 21 -3.95 14.22 12.60
N VAL A 22 -3.48 13.77 11.43
CA VAL A 22 -2.60 12.59 11.33
C VAL A 22 -1.33 12.85 12.16
N SER A 23 -1.00 11.93 13.06
CA SER A 23 0.18 12.05 13.90
C SER A 23 1.46 11.66 13.13
N GLU A 24 2.62 12.13 13.59
CA GLU A 24 3.94 11.75 13.04
C GLU A 24 4.31 10.28 13.30
N VAL A 25 3.57 9.63 14.20
CA VAL A 25 3.80 8.24 14.62
C VAL A 25 2.62 7.39 14.18
N ALA A 26 2.90 6.18 13.71
CA ALA A 26 1.85 5.22 13.35
C ALA A 26 0.88 5.03 14.52
N PRO A 27 -0.43 4.93 14.26
CA PRO A 27 -1.44 4.83 15.31
C PRO A 27 -1.28 3.54 16.11
N ASP A 28 -1.46 3.63 17.42
CA ASP A 28 -1.53 2.48 18.32
C ASP A 28 -2.87 1.77 18.15
N ILE A 29 -2.86 0.71 17.36
CA ILE A 29 -4.04 -0.06 17.00
C ILE A 29 -4.72 -0.67 18.23
N GLU A 30 -3.96 -1.11 19.22
CA GLU A 30 -4.54 -1.71 20.44
C GLU A 30 -5.22 -0.64 21.30
N LYS A 31 -4.67 0.56 21.38
CA LYS A 31 -5.32 1.69 22.03
C LYS A 31 -6.61 2.11 21.33
N ILE A 32 -6.61 2.11 19.99
CA ILE A 32 -7.80 2.40 19.19
C ILE A 32 -8.88 1.33 19.41
N LYS A 33 -8.51 0.05 19.36
CA LYS A 33 -9.44 -1.05 19.65
C LYS A 33 -10.03 -0.94 21.04
N ALA A 34 -9.21 -0.60 22.04
CA ALA A 34 -9.64 -0.43 23.43
C ALA A 34 -10.59 0.77 23.64
N SER A 35 -10.48 1.80 22.79
CA SER A 35 -11.35 2.99 22.88
C SER A 35 -12.76 2.80 22.28
N ARG A 36 -13.01 1.70 21.58
CA ARG A 36 -14.31 1.42 20.95
C ARG A 36 -15.40 1.23 22.03
N LYS A 37 -16.53 1.92 21.86
CA LYS A 37 -17.69 1.80 22.77
C LYS A 37 -18.27 0.39 22.81
N LYS A 38 -18.22 -0.31 21.65
CA LYS A 38 -18.63 -1.72 21.51
C LYS A 38 -17.46 -2.52 20.96
N PRO A 39 -16.69 -3.24 21.81
CA PRO A 39 -15.65 -4.13 21.32
C PRO A 39 -16.27 -5.20 20.40
N SER A 40 -15.82 -5.25 19.17
CA SER A 40 -16.31 -6.22 18.19
C SER A 40 -15.12 -6.71 17.34
N ASN A 41 -15.11 -8.00 17.05
CA ASN A 41 -14.19 -8.59 16.07
C ASN A 41 -14.72 -8.45 14.63
N ILE A 42 -15.93 -7.87 14.46
CA ILE A 42 -16.54 -7.62 13.17
C ILE A 42 -16.03 -6.28 12.64
N LEU A 43 -15.56 -6.26 11.38
CA LEU A 43 -15.05 -5.06 10.74
C LEU A 43 -16.14 -4.01 10.53
N PHE A 44 -17.32 -4.45 10.07
CA PHE A 44 -18.44 -3.56 9.81
C PHE A 44 -19.24 -3.29 11.10
N GLY A 45 -19.53 -2.02 11.35
CA GLY A 45 -20.50 -1.64 12.37
C GLY A 45 -21.93 -2.00 11.97
N ASP A 46 -22.87 -1.75 12.89
CA ASP A 46 -24.29 -1.97 12.65
C ASP A 46 -24.75 -1.13 11.44
N HIS A 47 -25.56 -1.70 10.57
CA HIS A 47 -26.20 -1.07 9.40
C HIS A 47 -25.27 -0.57 8.29
N VAL A 48 -23.95 -0.83 8.34
CA VAL A 48 -23.02 -0.36 7.29
C VAL A 48 -23.37 -0.98 5.93
N ILE A 49 -23.67 -2.27 5.89
CA ILE A 49 -24.03 -2.96 4.64
C ILE A 49 -25.32 -2.42 4.06
N GLU A 50 -26.36 -2.27 4.89
CA GLU A 50 -27.66 -1.73 4.47
C GLU A 50 -27.52 -0.30 3.93
N ILE A 51 -26.73 0.56 4.58
CA ILE A 51 -26.46 1.92 4.10
C ILE A 51 -25.72 1.88 2.75
N CYS A 52 -24.71 1.02 2.61
CA CYS A 52 -23.98 0.87 1.36
C CYS A 52 -24.88 0.34 0.21
N GLN A 53 -25.84 -0.54 0.51
CA GLN A 53 -26.81 -1.03 -0.49
C GLN A 53 -27.79 0.04 -0.97
N MET A 54 -28.00 1.09 -0.19
CA MET A 54 -28.88 2.22 -0.57
C MET A 54 -28.17 3.23 -1.48
N ALA A 55 -26.83 3.19 -1.55
CA ALA A 55 -26.04 4.09 -2.39
C ALA A 55 -25.97 3.60 -3.84
N ASP A 56 -25.93 4.53 -4.80
CA ASP A 56 -25.67 4.20 -6.21
C ASP A 56 -24.24 3.65 -6.40
N ILE A 57 -23.30 4.15 -5.62
CA ILE A 57 -21.90 3.72 -5.55
C ILE A 57 -21.28 4.11 -4.21
N VAL A 58 -20.42 3.25 -3.66
CA VAL A 58 -19.64 3.51 -2.45
C VAL A 58 -18.25 4.01 -2.84
N PHE A 59 -17.90 5.21 -2.38
CA PHE A 59 -16.54 5.73 -2.53
C PHE A 59 -15.64 5.11 -1.45
N MET A 60 -14.70 4.27 -1.88
CA MET A 60 -13.73 3.60 -1.01
C MET A 60 -12.53 4.51 -0.78
N ALA A 61 -12.41 5.07 0.43
CA ALA A 61 -11.26 5.88 0.87
C ALA A 61 -10.54 5.21 2.06
N LEU A 62 -10.48 3.89 2.05
CA LEU A 62 -9.83 3.07 3.08
C LEU A 62 -8.37 2.81 2.71
N HIS A 63 -7.52 2.68 3.72
CA HIS A 63 -6.10 2.36 3.56
C HIS A 63 -5.73 1.13 4.40
N GLY A 64 -4.73 0.39 3.94
CA GLY A 64 -4.15 -0.75 4.64
C GLY A 64 -5.03 -1.99 4.66
N ASP A 65 -4.82 -2.83 5.69
CA ASP A 65 -5.56 -4.09 5.84
C ASP A 65 -7.07 -3.86 5.87
N CYS A 66 -7.80 -4.80 5.31
CA CYS A 66 -9.23 -4.77 5.03
C CYS A 66 -9.68 -3.79 3.94
N GLY A 67 -9.11 -2.60 3.81
CA GLY A 67 -9.45 -1.62 2.80
C GLY A 67 -8.86 -1.93 1.43
N GLU A 68 -7.59 -2.39 1.41
CA GLU A 68 -6.82 -2.61 0.18
C GLU A 68 -6.50 -4.09 -0.09
N ASN A 69 -6.89 -5.02 0.81
CA ASN A 69 -6.56 -6.45 0.67
C ASN A 69 -7.68 -7.32 0.08
N GLY A 70 -8.72 -6.71 -0.48
CA GLY A 70 -9.83 -7.40 -1.12
C GLY A 70 -10.93 -7.89 -0.20
N LYS A 71 -10.79 -7.82 1.13
CA LYS A 71 -11.81 -8.34 2.07
C LYS A 71 -13.12 -7.55 2.02
N VAL A 72 -13.04 -6.22 2.05
CA VAL A 72 -14.22 -5.35 1.95
C VAL A 72 -14.82 -5.47 0.57
N GLN A 73 -14.00 -5.47 -0.48
CA GLN A 73 -14.42 -5.66 -1.86
C GLN A 73 -15.18 -6.97 -2.05
N ALA A 74 -14.69 -8.09 -1.49
CA ALA A 74 -15.36 -9.38 -1.57
C ALA A 74 -16.75 -9.36 -0.91
N VAL A 75 -16.90 -8.68 0.23
CA VAL A 75 -18.21 -8.51 0.86
C VAL A 75 -19.13 -7.69 -0.04
N PHE A 76 -18.64 -6.58 -0.59
CA PHE A 76 -19.44 -5.73 -1.47
C PHE A 76 -19.87 -6.47 -2.75
N ASP A 77 -18.97 -7.27 -3.34
CA ASP A 77 -19.28 -8.13 -4.49
C ASP A 77 -20.42 -9.09 -4.17
N LEU A 78 -20.39 -9.75 -2.99
CA LEU A 78 -21.43 -10.70 -2.57
C LEU A 78 -22.80 -10.03 -2.31
N PHE A 79 -22.80 -8.79 -1.86
CA PHE A 79 -24.04 -8.02 -1.62
C PHE A 79 -24.48 -7.19 -2.82
N GLY A 80 -23.77 -7.25 -3.96
CA GLY A 80 -24.09 -6.49 -5.18
C GLY A 80 -23.89 -4.97 -5.01
N ILE A 81 -23.06 -4.55 -4.05
CA ILE A 81 -22.76 -3.15 -3.80
C ILE A 81 -21.69 -2.68 -4.79
N LYS A 82 -21.97 -1.59 -5.50
CA LYS A 82 -20.99 -0.95 -6.39
C LYS A 82 -20.03 -0.08 -5.55
N TYR A 83 -18.75 -0.15 -5.87
CA TYR A 83 -17.71 0.62 -5.16
C TYR A 83 -16.61 1.10 -6.11
N THR A 84 -15.84 2.11 -5.68
CA THR A 84 -14.64 2.58 -6.39
C THR A 84 -13.45 1.68 -6.04
N GLY A 85 -12.50 1.56 -6.96
CA GLY A 85 -11.32 0.69 -6.79
C GLY A 85 -11.41 -0.58 -7.64
N THR A 86 -10.41 -1.45 -7.53
CA THR A 86 -10.39 -2.72 -8.24
C THR A 86 -11.11 -3.82 -7.45
N ASP A 87 -11.31 -5.00 -8.07
CA ASP A 87 -12.00 -6.12 -7.43
C ASP A 87 -11.21 -6.77 -6.29
N SER A 88 -11.88 -7.66 -5.56
CA SER A 88 -11.32 -8.34 -4.40
C SER A 88 -10.08 -9.16 -4.71
N PHE A 89 -10.02 -9.80 -5.88
CA PHE A 89 -8.92 -10.67 -6.27
C PHE A 89 -7.65 -9.89 -6.58
N SER A 90 -7.74 -8.87 -7.43
CA SER A 90 -6.59 -8.02 -7.76
C SER A 90 -6.09 -7.21 -6.55
N SER A 91 -7.00 -6.74 -5.68
CA SER A 91 -6.62 -6.11 -4.41
C SER A 91 -5.82 -7.07 -3.50
N ALA A 92 -6.26 -8.31 -3.37
CA ALA A 92 -5.56 -9.32 -2.56
C ALA A 92 -4.17 -9.65 -3.13
N LEU A 93 -4.03 -9.76 -4.46
CA LEU A 93 -2.75 -9.97 -5.12
C LEU A 93 -1.80 -8.79 -4.91
N ALA A 94 -2.29 -7.56 -5.09
CA ALA A 94 -1.52 -6.33 -4.94
C ALA A 94 -1.01 -6.13 -3.50
N MET A 95 -1.82 -6.50 -2.50
CA MET A 95 -1.46 -6.35 -1.09
C MET A 95 -0.33 -7.29 -0.67
N ASP A 96 -0.27 -8.52 -1.18
CA ASP A 96 0.81 -9.48 -0.86
C ASP A 96 2.02 -9.27 -1.77
N LYS A 97 3.01 -8.51 -1.29
CA LYS A 97 4.22 -8.17 -2.07
C LYS A 97 5.00 -9.40 -2.51
N SER A 98 4.96 -10.49 -1.75
CA SER A 98 5.66 -11.72 -2.13
C SER A 98 5.02 -12.38 -3.36
N ILE A 99 3.70 -12.38 -3.45
CA ILE A 99 2.96 -12.90 -4.60
C ILE A 99 3.07 -11.94 -5.77
N THR A 100 2.87 -10.64 -5.53
CA THR A 100 3.04 -9.57 -6.54
C THR A 100 4.39 -9.71 -7.26
N LYS A 101 5.48 -9.84 -6.51
CA LYS A 101 6.83 -9.97 -7.09
C LYS A 101 7.04 -11.24 -7.90
N GLN A 102 6.47 -12.36 -7.46
CA GLN A 102 6.51 -13.60 -8.24
C GLN A 102 5.78 -13.44 -9.58
N LEU A 103 4.60 -12.81 -9.57
CA LEU A 103 3.85 -12.51 -10.78
C LEU A 103 4.61 -11.55 -11.69
N PHE A 104 5.23 -10.51 -11.12
CA PHE A 104 6.06 -9.56 -11.87
C PHE A 104 7.23 -10.26 -12.55
N LEU A 105 8.02 -11.03 -11.82
CA LEU A 105 9.16 -11.76 -12.37
C LEU A 105 8.75 -12.73 -13.48
N GLN A 106 7.69 -13.51 -13.26
CA GLN A 106 7.19 -14.48 -14.23
C GLN A 106 6.72 -13.81 -15.54
N ASN A 107 6.22 -12.57 -15.46
CA ASN A 107 5.71 -11.83 -16.61
C ASN A 107 6.68 -10.76 -17.12
N GLY A 108 7.91 -10.71 -16.61
CA GLY A 108 8.95 -9.77 -17.06
C GLY A 108 8.63 -8.31 -16.73
N VAL A 109 7.99 -8.04 -15.59
CA VAL A 109 7.94 -6.71 -14.95
C VAL A 109 9.17 -6.57 -14.08
N PRO A 110 10.06 -5.59 -14.33
CA PRO A 110 11.23 -5.40 -13.48
C PRO A 110 10.83 -5.04 -12.04
N THR A 111 11.39 -5.73 -11.08
CA THR A 111 11.20 -5.49 -9.64
C THR A 111 12.50 -5.82 -8.91
N PRO A 112 12.85 -5.20 -7.76
CA PRO A 112 14.05 -5.55 -7.02
C PRO A 112 14.10 -7.04 -6.69
N ALA A 113 15.26 -7.66 -6.82
CA ALA A 113 15.45 -9.05 -6.40
C ALA A 113 15.05 -9.22 -4.93
N SER A 114 14.41 -10.32 -4.60
CA SER A 114 13.87 -10.51 -3.25
C SER A 114 13.90 -11.96 -2.80
N HIS A 115 13.93 -12.15 -1.47
CA HIS A 115 13.81 -13.43 -0.80
C HIS A 115 12.74 -13.33 0.28
N LEU A 116 11.84 -14.32 0.32
CA LEU A 116 10.83 -14.44 1.37
C LEU A 116 11.39 -15.31 2.48
N LEU A 117 11.53 -14.75 3.68
CA LEU A 117 12.01 -15.51 4.83
C LEU A 117 10.98 -16.53 5.29
N THR A 118 11.44 -17.77 5.54
CA THR A 118 10.61 -18.86 6.04
C THR A 118 10.42 -18.83 7.56
N GLY A 119 11.15 -17.97 8.27
CA GLY A 119 11.10 -17.77 9.71
C GLY A 119 12.23 -16.87 10.18
N LYS A 120 12.29 -16.61 11.49
CA LYS A 120 13.33 -15.76 12.10
C LYS A 120 14.74 -16.32 11.96
N ASP A 121 14.85 -17.64 11.85
CA ASP A 121 16.11 -18.38 11.74
C ASP A 121 16.42 -18.79 10.29
N ASP A 122 15.81 -18.09 9.30
CA ASP A 122 16.06 -18.34 7.89
C ASP A 122 17.56 -18.14 7.59
N PRO A 123 18.23 -19.09 6.92
CA PRO A 123 19.68 -19.03 6.66
C PRO A 123 20.08 -18.03 5.58
N TYR A 124 19.13 -17.31 4.98
CA TYR A 124 19.40 -16.36 3.92
C TYR A 124 20.33 -15.22 4.40
N LYS A 125 21.35 -14.96 3.60
CA LYS A 125 22.31 -13.86 3.81
C LYS A 125 22.20 -12.88 2.67
N PRO A 126 21.64 -11.68 2.91
CA PRO A 126 21.54 -10.65 1.88
C PRO A 126 22.88 -9.96 1.63
N GLU A 127 23.04 -9.36 0.46
CA GLU A 127 24.03 -8.33 0.22
C GLU A 127 23.56 -7.00 0.84
N PHE A 128 24.49 -6.23 1.40
CA PHE A 128 24.18 -4.93 2.01
C PHE A 128 24.59 -3.77 1.10
N PRO A 129 23.79 -2.66 1.11
CA PRO A 129 22.53 -2.49 1.83
C PRO A 129 21.38 -3.29 1.24
N CYS A 130 20.42 -3.68 2.07
CA CYS A 130 19.19 -4.32 1.63
C CYS A 130 17.96 -3.71 2.34
N VAL A 131 16.77 -4.09 1.88
CA VAL A 131 15.50 -3.65 2.48
C VAL A 131 14.84 -4.87 3.14
N VAL A 132 14.47 -4.74 4.41
CA VAL A 132 13.66 -5.73 5.15
C VAL A 132 12.28 -5.15 5.37
N LYS A 133 11.22 -5.84 4.95
CA LYS A 133 9.85 -5.32 5.05
C LYS A 133 8.80 -6.41 5.22
N VAL A 134 7.62 -6.02 5.71
CA VAL A 134 6.41 -6.86 5.70
C VAL A 134 5.98 -7.17 4.27
N SER A 135 5.43 -8.38 4.04
CA SER A 135 4.85 -8.73 2.74
C SER A 135 3.44 -8.14 2.57
N GLY A 136 2.61 -8.21 3.61
CA GLY A 136 1.19 -7.84 3.58
C GLY A 136 0.88 -6.52 4.27
N GLY A 137 1.78 -5.55 4.26
CA GLY A 137 1.58 -4.24 4.91
C GLY A 137 1.61 -3.07 3.95
N GLY A 138 1.19 -1.91 4.45
CA GLY A 138 1.20 -0.63 3.73
C GLY A 138 1.86 0.49 4.54
N SER A 139 1.86 1.72 3.97
CA SER A 139 2.29 2.96 4.64
C SER A 139 3.72 2.94 5.20
N SER A 140 4.62 2.15 4.63
CA SER A 140 6.02 2.00 5.08
C SER A 140 6.20 1.55 6.54
N VAL A 141 5.15 1.02 7.17
CA VAL A 141 5.27 0.42 8.52
C VAL A 141 6.01 -0.91 8.40
N GLY A 142 7.02 -1.11 9.24
CA GLY A 142 7.85 -2.32 9.18
C GLY A 142 8.74 -2.39 7.93
N VAL A 143 9.23 -1.25 7.42
CA VAL A 143 10.20 -1.16 6.31
C VAL A 143 11.52 -0.61 6.84
N TYR A 144 12.60 -1.35 6.62
CA TYR A 144 13.95 -1.01 7.09
C TYR A 144 14.96 -1.10 5.96
N ILE A 145 15.75 -0.04 5.77
CA ILE A 145 16.96 -0.07 4.95
C ILE A 145 18.11 -0.42 5.89
N VAL A 146 18.70 -1.60 5.74
CA VAL A 146 19.72 -2.14 6.62
C VAL A 146 21.07 -2.22 5.90
N LYS A 147 22.15 -1.90 6.62
CA LYS A 147 23.48 -1.72 6.04
C LYS A 147 24.50 -2.78 6.51
N ASN A 148 24.13 -3.59 7.48
CA ASN A 148 25.01 -4.61 8.07
C ASN A 148 24.20 -5.73 8.74
N GLU A 149 24.90 -6.82 9.11
CA GLU A 149 24.28 -8.01 9.72
C GLU A 149 23.55 -7.72 11.02
N LYS A 150 24.03 -6.78 11.84
CA LYS A 150 23.37 -6.44 13.11
C LYS A 150 22.04 -5.74 12.85
N GLU A 151 22.03 -4.71 12.00
CA GLU A 151 20.81 -4.01 11.62
C GLU A 151 19.80 -4.96 10.96
N TYR A 152 20.31 -5.92 10.15
CA TYR A 152 19.49 -6.95 9.52
C TYR A 152 18.80 -7.84 10.56
N ALA A 153 19.55 -8.36 11.53
CA ALA A 153 19.00 -9.23 12.58
C ALA A 153 17.94 -8.49 13.42
N ASP A 154 18.20 -7.24 13.79
CA ASP A 154 17.27 -6.40 14.55
C ASP A 154 16.00 -6.11 13.73
N ALA A 155 16.13 -5.76 12.46
CA ALA A 155 15.01 -5.51 11.55
C ALA A 155 14.14 -6.76 11.33
N VAL A 156 14.74 -7.92 11.07
CA VAL A 156 14.00 -9.19 10.88
C VAL A 156 13.19 -9.52 12.15
N GLN A 157 13.78 -9.37 13.33
CA GLN A 157 13.04 -9.62 14.58
C GLN A 157 11.85 -8.67 14.75
N ASP A 158 12.01 -7.40 14.38
CA ASP A 158 10.96 -6.41 14.54
C ASP A 158 9.85 -6.62 13.50
N VAL A 159 10.19 -6.84 12.23
CA VAL A 159 9.20 -7.02 11.14
C VAL A 159 8.32 -8.25 11.38
N PHE A 160 8.84 -9.35 11.94
CA PHE A 160 8.05 -10.52 12.33
C PHE A 160 7.03 -10.27 13.46
N ARG A 161 6.98 -9.06 14.05
CA ARG A 161 5.91 -8.66 14.97
C ARG A 161 4.67 -8.17 14.23
N TYR A 162 4.85 -7.69 12.99
CA TYR A 162 3.78 -7.10 12.16
C TYR A 162 3.21 -8.11 11.17
N ASP A 163 4.04 -9.00 10.63
CA ASP A 163 3.62 -9.97 9.60
C ASP A 163 4.36 -11.30 9.79
N ALA A 164 3.70 -12.40 9.48
CA ALA A 164 4.32 -13.73 9.41
C ALA A 164 5.19 -13.91 8.15
N LYS A 165 5.06 -13.03 7.16
CA LYS A 165 5.81 -13.02 5.92
C LYS A 165 6.72 -11.82 5.87
N VAL A 166 8.03 -12.05 5.93
CA VAL A 166 9.06 -11.00 5.86
C VAL A 166 9.80 -11.12 4.53
N LEU A 167 9.84 -10.01 3.80
CA LEU A 167 10.51 -9.91 2.51
C LEU A 167 11.84 -9.17 2.68
N VAL A 168 12.91 -9.76 2.14
CA VAL A 168 14.22 -9.12 2.03
C VAL A 168 14.46 -8.78 0.58
N GLU A 169 14.72 -7.50 0.28
CA GLU A 169 14.91 -7.01 -1.09
C GLU A 169 16.27 -6.38 -1.30
N GLN A 170 16.74 -6.46 -2.52
CA GLN A 170 17.86 -5.67 -3.00
C GLN A 170 17.53 -4.19 -2.81
N TYR A 171 18.43 -3.44 -2.19
CA TYR A 171 18.32 -1.99 -2.13
C TYR A 171 18.64 -1.36 -3.49
N ILE A 172 17.71 -0.61 -4.04
CA ILE A 172 17.89 0.16 -5.26
C ILE A 172 18.12 1.62 -4.88
N LYS A 173 19.34 2.13 -5.11
CA LYS A 173 19.63 3.55 -4.96
C LYS A 173 19.15 4.30 -6.19
N GLY A 174 18.28 5.29 -6.02
CA GLY A 174 17.77 6.04 -7.14
C GLY A 174 16.67 7.02 -6.78
N ARG A 175 15.89 7.41 -7.79
CA ARG A 175 14.77 8.33 -7.69
C ARG A 175 13.46 7.55 -7.60
N GLU A 176 12.54 8.04 -6.79
CA GLU A 176 11.22 7.42 -6.60
C GLU A 176 10.18 8.15 -7.44
N PHE A 177 9.35 7.36 -8.11
CA PHE A 177 8.26 7.83 -8.94
C PHE A 177 6.99 7.05 -8.64
N THR A 178 5.87 7.66 -8.98
CA THR A 178 4.60 6.96 -9.00
C THR A 178 3.85 7.27 -10.29
N ASP A 179 3.16 6.27 -10.81
CA ASP A 179 2.31 6.41 -12.00
C ASP A 179 0.93 5.86 -11.72
N CYS A 180 -0.09 6.67 -11.97
CA CYS A 180 -1.47 6.28 -11.86
C CYS A 180 -1.95 5.67 -13.19
N VAL A 181 -2.43 4.44 -13.15
CA VAL A 181 -3.05 3.77 -14.30
C VAL A 181 -4.54 3.68 -14.04
N ILE A 182 -5.35 4.26 -14.93
CA ILE A 182 -6.82 4.25 -14.85
C ILE A 182 -7.36 3.58 -16.11
N GLU A 183 -8.16 2.53 -15.95
CA GLU A 183 -8.76 1.76 -17.06
C GLU A 183 -7.74 1.36 -18.14
N GLY A 184 -6.55 0.93 -17.70
CA GLY A 184 -5.46 0.54 -18.59
C GLY A 184 -4.74 1.68 -19.31
N LYS A 185 -4.95 2.93 -18.88
CA LYS A 185 -4.27 4.10 -19.43
C LYS A 185 -3.37 4.73 -18.38
N PRO A 186 -2.04 4.82 -18.60
CA PRO A 186 -1.14 5.52 -17.71
C PRO A 186 -1.33 7.04 -17.79
N TYR A 187 -1.14 7.72 -16.69
CA TYR A 187 -1.24 9.16 -16.53
C TYR A 187 0.14 9.82 -16.35
N PRO A 188 0.24 11.15 -16.21
CA PRO A 188 1.53 11.78 -16.00
C PRO A 188 2.26 11.25 -14.77
N VAL A 189 3.50 10.85 -14.97
CA VAL A 189 4.38 10.36 -13.91
C VAL A 189 4.64 11.46 -12.88
N VAL A 190 4.56 11.10 -11.61
CA VAL A 190 4.88 11.98 -10.48
C VAL A 190 6.22 11.54 -9.89
N GLU A 191 7.13 12.47 -9.69
CA GLU A 191 8.35 12.24 -8.91
C GLU A 191 8.11 12.54 -7.44
N ILE A 192 8.62 11.67 -6.57
CA ILE A 192 8.50 11.76 -5.12
C ILE A 192 9.89 11.97 -4.54
N GLU A 193 10.13 13.16 -3.97
CA GLU A 193 11.41 13.54 -3.38
C GLU A 193 11.23 13.83 -1.88
N PRO A 194 11.56 12.88 -0.98
CA PRO A 194 11.59 13.15 0.45
C PRO A 194 12.61 14.25 0.76
N VAL A 195 12.21 15.24 1.57
CA VAL A 195 13.11 16.35 1.99
C VAL A 195 14.26 15.81 2.84
N SER A 196 14.06 14.69 3.55
CA SER A 196 15.09 14.02 4.33
C SER A 196 14.84 12.52 4.43
N GLY A 197 15.90 11.71 4.41
CA GLY A 197 15.82 10.27 4.56
C GLY A 197 15.28 9.53 3.35
N PHE A 198 14.33 8.62 3.55
CA PHE A 198 13.61 7.90 2.50
C PHE A 198 12.10 8.13 2.68
N TYR A 199 11.27 7.68 1.71
CA TYR A 199 9.82 7.87 1.73
C TYR A 199 9.15 6.95 2.76
N ASP A 200 9.38 7.24 4.04
CA ASP A 200 8.81 6.56 5.20
C ASP A 200 7.43 7.09 5.59
N TYR A 201 6.85 6.53 6.66
CA TYR A 201 5.54 6.94 7.17
C TYR A 201 5.47 8.45 7.45
N LYS A 202 6.52 9.01 8.06
CA LYS A 202 6.58 10.46 8.37
C LYS A 202 6.57 11.28 7.09
N ASN A 203 7.40 10.93 6.12
CA ASN A 203 7.50 11.63 4.83
C ASN A 203 6.22 11.48 3.98
N LYS A 204 5.44 10.41 4.17
CA LYS A 204 4.15 10.22 3.48
C LYS A 204 3.03 11.12 3.99
N TYR A 205 2.98 11.38 5.30
CA TYR A 205 1.79 12.00 5.92
C TYR A 205 2.04 13.35 6.56
N GLN A 206 3.29 13.77 6.75
CA GLN A 206 3.61 15.08 7.30
C GLN A 206 3.69 16.11 6.17
N ALA A 207 2.89 17.17 6.28
CA ALA A 207 2.89 18.26 5.30
C ALA A 207 4.29 18.89 5.15
N GLY A 208 4.79 19.00 3.92
CA GLY A 208 6.09 19.60 3.61
C GLY A 208 7.29 18.67 3.79
N SER A 209 7.08 17.38 4.13
CA SER A 209 8.17 16.40 4.25
C SER A 209 8.58 15.79 2.91
N THR A 210 7.77 15.96 1.88
CA THR A 210 7.99 15.41 0.54
C THR A 210 7.64 16.46 -0.51
N ILE A 211 8.44 16.53 -1.56
CA ILE A 211 8.19 17.33 -2.76
C ILE A 211 7.66 16.40 -3.84
N GLU A 212 6.46 16.70 -4.33
CA GLU A 212 5.85 15.97 -5.43
C GLU A 212 5.85 16.83 -6.68
N THR A 213 6.46 16.33 -7.75
CA THR A 213 6.56 17.04 -9.03
C THR A 213 5.76 16.29 -10.10
N CYS A 214 4.68 16.91 -10.58
CA CYS A 214 3.83 16.38 -11.64
C CYS A 214 3.66 17.40 -12.79
N PRO A 215 3.95 17.03 -14.04
CA PRO A 215 4.68 15.83 -14.46
C PRO A 215 6.14 15.83 -13.99
N ALA A 216 6.70 14.65 -13.77
CA ALA A 216 8.10 14.49 -13.38
C ALA A 216 9.05 15.13 -14.40
N LYS A 217 10.13 15.76 -13.94
CA LYS A 217 11.13 16.39 -14.81
C LYS A 217 12.16 15.37 -15.30
N ILE A 218 11.74 14.51 -16.22
CA ILE A 218 12.53 13.46 -16.86
C ILE A 218 12.32 13.50 -18.38
N SER A 219 13.14 12.77 -19.15
CA SER A 219 12.97 12.66 -20.60
C SER A 219 11.71 11.90 -20.97
N ASP A 220 11.20 12.13 -22.17
CA ASP A 220 10.03 11.42 -22.71
C ASP A 220 10.29 9.91 -22.78
N GLU A 221 11.53 9.49 -23.06
CA GLU A 221 11.94 8.09 -23.09
C GLU A 221 11.80 7.44 -21.71
N LEU A 222 12.28 8.11 -20.65
CA LEU A 222 12.18 7.63 -19.28
C LEU A 222 10.73 7.64 -18.80
N THR A 223 9.98 8.70 -19.12
CA THR A 223 8.53 8.77 -18.85
C THR A 223 7.82 7.55 -19.43
N LYS A 224 8.07 7.27 -20.72
CA LYS A 224 7.47 6.12 -21.38
C LYS A 224 7.88 4.79 -20.73
N LYS A 225 9.15 4.64 -20.35
CA LYS A 225 9.65 3.42 -19.70
C LYS A 225 8.97 3.17 -18.36
N ILE A 226 8.75 4.22 -17.56
CA ILE A 226 8.02 4.14 -16.28
C ILE A 226 6.56 3.77 -16.56
N GLN A 227 5.89 4.46 -17.47
CA GLN A 227 4.49 4.21 -17.84
C GLN A 227 4.28 2.80 -18.39
N ASP A 228 5.15 2.32 -19.27
CA ASP A 228 5.08 0.96 -19.83
C ASP A 228 5.27 -0.10 -18.72
N THR A 229 6.16 0.16 -17.74
CA THR A 229 6.37 -0.72 -16.58
C THR A 229 5.15 -0.74 -15.68
N ALA A 230 4.59 0.43 -15.35
CA ALA A 230 3.39 0.58 -14.53
C ALA A 230 2.16 -0.09 -15.17
N LEU A 231 1.96 0.16 -16.48
CA LEU A 231 0.86 -0.46 -17.24
C LEU A 231 0.98 -1.98 -17.27
N LYS A 232 2.19 -2.50 -17.47
CA LYS A 232 2.42 -3.94 -17.47
C LYS A 232 2.16 -4.56 -16.10
N ALA A 233 2.59 -3.91 -15.02
CA ALA A 233 2.32 -4.32 -13.65
C ALA A 233 0.80 -4.34 -13.35
N TYR A 234 0.09 -3.29 -13.75
CA TYR A 234 -1.37 -3.19 -13.68
C TYR A 234 -2.07 -4.39 -14.37
N GLN A 235 -1.65 -4.70 -15.60
CA GLN A 235 -2.21 -5.81 -16.38
C GLN A 235 -1.92 -7.18 -15.75
N VAL A 236 -0.69 -7.39 -15.27
CA VAL A 236 -0.26 -8.65 -14.64
C VAL A 236 -1.03 -8.95 -13.37
N LEU A 237 -1.38 -7.93 -12.58
CA LEU A 237 -2.20 -8.07 -11.38
C LEU A 237 -3.71 -8.17 -11.68
N GLY A 238 -4.12 -8.01 -12.94
CA GLY A 238 -5.52 -8.08 -13.34
C GLY A 238 -6.37 -6.92 -12.82
N ILE A 239 -5.77 -5.78 -12.53
CA ILE A 239 -6.46 -4.58 -12.03
C ILE A 239 -7.42 -4.07 -13.10
N LYS A 240 -8.63 -3.64 -12.73
CA LYS A 240 -9.70 -3.31 -13.68
C LYS A 240 -10.01 -1.82 -13.77
N THR A 241 -9.91 -1.11 -12.66
CA THR A 241 -10.31 0.29 -12.58
C THR A 241 -9.10 1.20 -12.53
N TYR A 242 -8.56 1.42 -11.36
CA TYR A 242 -7.35 2.24 -11.19
C TYR A 242 -6.41 1.61 -10.16
N ALA A 243 -5.14 1.96 -10.28
CA ALA A 243 -4.14 1.76 -9.25
C ALA A 243 -3.00 2.75 -9.44
N ARG A 244 -2.28 2.99 -8.35
CA ARG A 244 -1.04 3.73 -8.36
C ARG A 244 0.12 2.75 -8.23
N MET A 245 1.04 2.79 -9.20
CA MET A 245 2.24 1.96 -9.22
C MET A 245 3.42 2.75 -8.67
N ASP A 246 4.05 2.27 -7.61
CA ASP A 246 5.24 2.89 -7.04
C ASP A 246 6.49 2.27 -7.70
N VAL A 247 7.40 3.12 -8.16
CA VAL A 247 8.50 2.76 -9.06
C VAL A 247 9.79 3.42 -8.61
N LEU A 248 10.88 2.67 -8.57
CA LEU A 248 12.24 3.20 -8.42
C LEU A 248 12.97 3.20 -9.77
N MET A 249 13.77 4.24 -10.00
CA MET A 249 14.70 4.31 -11.12
C MET A 249 16.11 4.50 -10.58
N ASN A 250 17.02 3.58 -10.93
CA ASN A 250 18.42 3.69 -10.55
C ASN A 250 19.18 4.75 -11.36
N GLU A 251 20.45 4.97 -11.02
CA GLU A 251 21.32 5.95 -11.69
C GLU A 251 21.58 5.63 -13.19
N ASN A 252 21.39 4.37 -13.60
CA ASN A 252 21.53 3.93 -14.99
C ASN A 252 20.23 4.10 -15.81
N GLY A 253 19.13 4.56 -15.19
CA GLY A 253 17.83 4.63 -15.82
C GLY A 253 17.08 3.30 -15.90
N ASP A 254 17.49 2.29 -15.12
CA ASP A 254 16.70 1.06 -14.98
C ASP A 254 15.56 1.28 -14.02
N VAL A 255 14.38 0.82 -14.41
CA VAL A 255 13.10 1.03 -13.72
C VAL A 255 12.68 -0.25 -13.01
N TYR A 256 12.23 -0.14 -11.76
CA TYR A 256 11.78 -1.26 -10.93
C TYR A 256 10.44 -0.94 -10.30
N CYS A 257 9.41 -1.74 -10.56
CA CYS A 257 8.12 -1.62 -9.87
C CYS A 257 8.23 -2.21 -8.45
N LEU A 258 7.84 -1.44 -7.45
CA LEU A 258 7.90 -1.82 -6.04
C LEU A 258 6.61 -2.49 -5.58
N GLU A 259 5.50 -1.81 -5.82
CA GLU A 259 4.17 -2.20 -5.36
C GLU A 259 3.07 -1.53 -6.19
N ALA A 260 1.86 -2.07 -6.07
CA ALA A 260 0.63 -1.49 -6.59
C ALA A 260 -0.30 -1.13 -5.43
N ASN A 261 -0.81 0.09 -5.44
CA ASN A 261 -1.79 0.61 -4.48
C ASN A 261 -3.15 0.69 -5.19
N THR A 262 -4.12 -0.10 -4.74
CA THR A 262 -5.42 -0.30 -5.39
C THR A 262 -6.55 0.39 -4.64
#